data_d0999ddd83f99937c5887f248ca593e0
#
_entry.id   d0999ddd83f99937c5887f248ca593e0
#
_cell.length_a   1.000
_cell.length_b   1.000
_cell.length_c   1.000
_cell.angle_alpha   90.00
_cell.angle_beta   90.00
_cell.angle_gamma   90.00
#
_symmetry.space_group_name_H-M   'P 1'
#
loop_
_entity.id
_entity.type
_entity.pdbx_description
1 polymer ?
#
loop_
_entity_poly.entity_id
_entity_poly.type
_entity_poly.pdbx_seq_one_letter_code
_entity_poly.pdbx_strand_id
1 'polypeptide(L)'
;MNNEYELINNLDESISELPTDSIVSKTIYKSENQKVILFGFSSGQELSDHTSSSNAVIHIIKGECEIIVGSDTISASSGTWVHMKPELPHSVSALSEMHMLLYLYP
;
A
#
# COMPACT_ATOMS: atom_id res chain seq x y z
N MET A 1 2.02 27.60 -10.15
CA MET A 1 1.74 26.26 -9.59
C MET A 1 1.48 26.37 -8.10
N ASN A 2 0.43 25.75 -7.63
CA ASN A 2 0.07 25.75 -6.23
C ASN A 2 0.69 24.55 -5.52
N ASN A 3 1.48 24.79 -4.48
CA ASN A 3 2.15 23.76 -3.71
C ASN A 3 1.56 23.56 -2.31
N GLU A 4 0.41 24.17 -2.06
CA GLU A 4 -0.22 24.11 -0.74
C GLU A 4 -0.97 22.82 -0.47
N TYR A 5 -1.36 22.11 -1.50
CA TYR A 5 -2.07 20.83 -1.35
C TYR A 5 -1.87 19.95 -2.57
N GLU A 6 -2.14 18.65 -2.37
CA GLU A 6 -2.20 17.66 -3.43
C GLU A 6 -3.62 17.15 -3.49
N LEU A 7 -4.15 16.97 -4.68
CA LEU A 7 -5.50 16.45 -4.86
C LEU A 7 -5.49 15.28 -5.84
N ILE A 8 -6.08 14.18 -5.40
CA ILE A 8 -6.38 13.05 -6.27
C ILE A 8 -7.87 12.80 -6.12
N ASN A 9 -8.63 13.06 -7.18
CA ASN A 9 -10.09 12.97 -7.12
C ASN A 9 -10.57 11.55 -6.85
N ASN A 10 -9.85 10.55 -7.34
CA ASN A 10 -10.23 9.16 -7.16
C ASN A 10 -8.98 8.29 -7.16
N LEU A 11 -8.61 7.78 -5.98
CA LEU A 11 -7.44 6.93 -5.84
C LEU A 11 -7.54 5.65 -6.64
N ASP A 12 -8.73 5.08 -6.70
CA ASP A 12 -8.95 3.81 -7.40
C ASP A 12 -8.66 3.94 -8.91
N GLU A 13 -8.92 5.11 -9.47
CA GLU A 13 -8.68 5.37 -10.89
C GLU A 13 -7.25 5.81 -11.20
N SER A 14 -6.44 6.04 -10.18
CA SER A 14 -5.06 6.51 -10.37
C SER A 14 -4.15 5.44 -10.96
N ILE A 15 -4.52 4.16 -10.83
CA ILE A 15 -3.87 3.06 -11.51
C ILE A 15 -4.91 2.50 -12.47
N SER A 16 -4.89 2.99 -13.71
CA SER A 16 -5.91 2.64 -14.69
C SER A 16 -5.64 1.30 -15.38
N GLU A 17 -4.39 0.89 -15.45
CA GLU A 17 -4.00 -0.36 -16.07
C GLU A 17 -3.14 -1.16 -15.13
N LEU A 18 -3.52 -2.41 -14.92
CA LEU A 18 -2.79 -3.33 -14.06
C LEU A 18 -2.49 -4.58 -14.88
N PRO A 19 -1.29 -4.66 -15.47
CA PRO A 19 -0.93 -5.83 -16.25
C PRO A 19 -1.01 -7.11 -15.41
N THR A 20 -1.28 -8.23 -16.07
CA THR A 20 -1.29 -9.54 -15.43
C THR A 20 0.08 -9.83 -14.82
N ASP A 21 0.08 -10.49 -13.68
CA ASP A 21 1.30 -10.90 -12.96
C ASP A 21 2.23 -9.73 -12.63
N SER A 22 1.66 -8.60 -12.26
CA SER A 22 2.46 -7.42 -11.95
C SER A 22 2.01 -6.70 -10.69
N ILE A 23 2.94 -5.94 -10.14
CA ILE A 23 2.69 -4.96 -9.08
C ILE A 23 3.12 -3.61 -9.65
N VAL A 24 2.22 -2.64 -9.58
CA VAL A 24 2.47 -1.28 -10.06
C VAL A 24 2.45 -0.35 -8.85
N SER A 25 3.38 0.57 -8.77
CA SER A 25 3.40 1.55 -7.70
C SER A 25 3.50 2.97 -8.24
N LYS A 26 2.88 3.89 -7.53
CA LYS A 26 2.89 5.30 -7.88
C LYS A 26 3.01 6.12 -6.60
N THR A 27 4.08 6.90 -6.48
CA THR A 27 4.23 7.83 -5.36
C THR A 27 3.28 8.99 -5.60
N ILE A 28 2.30 9.16 -4.70
CA ILE A 28 1.30 10.22 -4.84
C ILE A 28 1.60 11.45 -4.00
N TYR A 29 2.45 11.30 -2.99
CA TYR A 29 2.93 12.43 -2.21
C TYR A 29 4.27 12.10 -1.59
N LYS A 30 5.18 13.04 -1.61
CA LYS A 30 6.48 12.89 -0.99
C LYS A 30 6.94 14.23 -0.45
N SER A 31 7.39 14.23 0.79
CA SER A 31 8.05 15.35 1.42
C SER A 31 9.31 14.85 2.12
N GLU A 32 10.01 15.73 2.81
CA GLU A 32 11.21 15.37 3.54
C GLU A 32 10.93 14.27 4.58
N ASN A 33 9.75 14.31 5.21
CA ASN A 33 9.43 13.44 6.33
C ASN A 33 8.34 12.40 6.03
N GLN A 34 7.72 12.46 4.87
CA GLN A 34 6.56 11.62 4.58
C GLN A 34 6.60 11.11 3.15
N LYS A 35 6.07 9.92 2.95
CA LYS A 35 5.89 9.36 1.62
C LYS A 35 4.60 8.56 1.58
N VAL A 36 3.81 8.77 0.53
CA VAL A 36 2.57 8.04 0.32
C VAL A 36 2.63 7.40 -1.06
N ILE A 37 2.49 6.09 -1.08
CA ILE A 37 2.60 5.30 -2.32
C ILE A 37 1.29 4.54 -2.54
N LEU A 38 0.75 4.66 -3.73
CA LEU A 38 -0.38 3.83 -4.15
C LEU A 38 0.16 2.62 -4.89
N PHE A 39 -0.27 1.43 -4.47
CA PHE A 39 0.08 0.17 -5.10
C PHE A 39 -1.14 -0.46 -5.75
N GLY A 40 -0.94 -1.05 -6.93
CA GLY A 40 -1.90 -1.94 -7.54
C GLY A 40 -1.25 -3.31 -7.70
N PHE A 41 -1.96 -4.36 -7.29
CA PHE A 41 -1.49 -5.74 -7.40
C PHE A 41 -2.45 -6.49 -8.30
N SER A 42 -1.94 -7.22 -9.28
CA SER A 42 -2.77 -8.21 -9.94
C SER A 42 -2.95 -9.41 -9.01
N SER A 43 -4.00 -10.18 -9.20
CA SER A 43 -4.32 -11.33 -8.35
C SER A 43 -3.13 -12.28 -8.28
N GLY A 44 -2.82 -12.76 -7.08
CA GLY A 44 -1.76 -13.72 -6.83
C GLY A 44 -0.37 -13.13 -6.63
N GLN A 45 -0.21 -11.83 -6.80
CA GLN A 45 1.08 -11.18 -6.61
C GLN A 45 1.36 -10.93 -5.13
N GLU A 46 2.62 -10.95 -4.78
CA GLU A 46 3.07 -10.82 -3.40
C GLU A 46 4.20 -9.81 -3.29
N LEU A 47 4.08 -8.92 -2.31
CA LEU A 47 5.17 -8.07 -1.85
C LEU A 47 5.75 -8.76 -0.63
N SER A 48 6.91 -9.40 -0.82
CA SER A 48 7.50 -10.29 0.20
C SER A 48 8.02 -9.54 1.42
N ASP A 49 8.39 -10.32 2.43
CA ASP A 49 8.83 -9.80 3.72
C ASP A 49 9.87 -8.70 3.58
N HIS A 50 9.60 -7.59 4.24
CA HIS A 50 10.55 -6.50 4.33
C HIS A 50 10.30 -5.71 5.62
N THR A 51 11.24 -4.85 5.94
CA THR A 51 11.13 -3.95 7.09
C THR A 51 11.31 -2.52 6.60
N SER A 52 10.87 -1.57 7.41
CA SER A 52 11.07 -0.16 7.15
C SER A 52 11.64 0.49 8.41
N SER A 53 12.55 1.43 8.24
CA SER A 53 13.05 2.24 9.35
C SER A 53 12.03 3.28 9.80
N SER A 54 10.97 3.47 9.03
CA SER A 54 9.89 4.40 9.31
C SER A 54 8.69 3.67 9.90
N ASN A 55 7.78 4.42 10.54
CA ASN A 55 6.43 3.95 10.78
C ASN A 55 5.77 3.73 9.43
N ALA A 56 4.93 2.72 9.34
CA ALA A 56 4.23 2.40 8.11
C ALA A 56 2.75 2.15 8.37
N VAL A 57 1.90 2.61 7.47
CA VAL A 57 0.47 2.34 7.51
C VAL A 57 0.09 1.74 6.17
N ILE A 58 -0.60 0.60 6.21
CA ILE A 58 -1.22 0.01 5.03
C ILE A 58 -2.73 0.24 5.13
N HIS A 59 -3.29 0.78 4.07
CA HIS A 59 -4.73 1.03 3.96
C HIS A 59 -5.22 0.41 2.67
N ILE A 60 -6.05 -0.62 2.76
CA ILE A 60 -6.59 -1.31 1.59
C ILE A 60 -7.75 -0.49 1.03
N ILE A 61 -7.63 -0.10 -0.23
CA ILE A 61 -8.63 0.70 -0.93
C ILE A 61 -9.65 -0.21 -1.62
N LYS A 62 -9.17 -1.29 -2.22
CA LYS A 62 -9.99 -2.17 -3.06
C LYS A 62 -9.39 -3.56 -3.06
N GLY A 63 -10.25 -4.58 -3.13
CA GLY A 63 -9.81 -5.96 -3.26
C GLY A 63 -9.57 -6.65 -1.94
N GLU A 64 -9.00 -7.85 -2.01
CA GLU A 64 -8.75 -8.70 -0.86
C GLU A 64 -7.31 -9.18 -0.85
N CYS A 65 -6.74 -9.26 0.33
CA CYS A 65 -5.37 -9.72 0.49
C CYS A 65 -5.15 -10.32 1.86
N GLU A 66 -3.98 -10.93 2.02
CA GLU A 66 -3.49 -11.41 3.28
C GLU A 66 -2.26 -10.59 3.63
N ILE A 67 -2.25 -10.01 4.83
CA ILE A 67 -1.12 -9.23 5.33
C ILE A 67 -0.52 -10.01 6.49
N ILE A 68 0.79 -10.24 6.44
CA ILE A 68 1.52 -10.84 7.55
C ILE A 68 2.29 -9.71 8.23
N VAL A 69 2.06 -9.53 9.52
CA VAL A 69 2.71 -8.50 10.32
C VAL A 69 3.37 -9.19 11.51
N GLY A 70 4.69 -9.22 11.51
CA GLY A 70 5.40 -10.03 12.48
C GLY A 70 5.05 -11.50 12.30
N SER A 71 4.41 -12.10 13.32
CA SER A 71 3.95 -13.49 13.27
C SER A 71 2.44 -13.61 13.05
N ASP A 72 1.74 -12.49 12.91
CA ASP A 72 0.28 -12.48 12.77
C ASP A 72 -0.14 -12.43 11.31
N THR A 73 -1.15 -13.23 10.97
CA THR A 73 -1.74 -13.23 9.63
C THR A 73 -3.09 -12.52 9.69
N ILE A 74 -3.26 -11.52 8.84
CA ILE A 74 -4.44 -10.68 8.78
C ILE A 74 -5.14 -10.88 7.44
N SER A 75 -6.45 -11.21 7.49
CA SER A 75 -7.30 -11.18 6.29
C SER A 75 -7.78 -9.74 6.11
N ALA A 76 -7.46 -9.15 4.98
CA ALA A 76 -7.72 -7.74 4.74
C ALA A 76 -8.59 -7.54 3.49
N SER A 77 -9.41 -6.50 3.52
CA SER A 77 -10.26 -6.12 2.40
C SER A 77 -10.42 -4.60 2.40
N SER A 78 -11.21 -4.10 1.47
CA SER A 78 -11.46 -2.66 1.35
C SER A 78 -11.82 -2.05 2.72
N GLY A 79 -11.07 -1.04 3.13
CA GLY A 79 -11.24 -0.36 4.40
C GLY A 79 -10.31 -0.82 5.52
N THR A 80 -9.61 -1.94 5.34
CA THR A 80 -8.65 -2.41 6.35
C THR A 80 -7.50 -1.42 6.47
N TRP A 81 -7.13 -1.11 7.70
CA TRP A 81 -6.08 -0.15 8.02
C TRP A 81 -5.20 -0.76 9.11
N VAL A 82 -3.89 -0.77 8.89
CA VAL A 82 -2.96 -1.30 9.89
C VAL A 82 -1.73 -0.42 9.98
N HIS A 83 -1.35 -0.07 11.21
CA HIS A 83 -0.13 0.64 11.53
C HIS A 83 0.93 -0.33 11.99
N MET A 84 2.13 -0.17 11.51
CA MET A 84 3.28 -0.99 11.88
C MET A 84 4.41 -0.10 12.37
N LYS A 85 4.96 -0.43 13.53
CA LYS A 85 6.11 0.28 14.08
C LYS A 85 7.35 0.03 13.21
N PRO A 86 8.36 0.90 13.30
CA PRO A 86 9.62 0.67 12.57
C PRO A 86 10.19 -0.72 12.84
N GLU A 87 10.81 -1.29 11.83
CA GLU A 87 11.52 -2.57 11.86
C GLU A 87 10.65 -3.82 12.00
N LEU A 88 9.34 -3.68 12.01
CA LEU A 88 8.44 -4.83 12.07
C LEU A 88 8.34 -5.49 10.69
N PRO A 89 8.74 -6.76 10.54
CA PRO A 89 8.63 -7.44 9.24
C PRO A 89 7.18 -7.59 8.80
N HIS A 90 6.93 -7.37 7.54
CA HIS A 90 5.57 -7.52 6.98
C HIS A 90 5.61 -7.90 5.50
N SER A 91 4.51 -8.50 5.05
CA SER A 91 4.32 -8.88 3.66
C SER A 91 2.85 -8.76 3.28
N VAL A 92 2.58 -8.65 1.98
CA VAL A 92 1.21 -8.54 1.45
C VAL A 92 1.07 -9.51 0.29
N SER A 93 0.02 -10.34 0.34
CA SER A 93 -0.28 -11.29 -0.73
C SER A 93 -1.68 -11.02 -1.28
N ALA A 94 -1.77 -10.63 -2.54
CA ALA A 94 -3.04 -10.31 -3.18
C ALA A 94 -3.84 -11.57 -3.48
N LEU A 95 -5.06 -11.65 -2.97
CA LEU A 95 -6.00 -12.74 -3.25
C LEU A 95 -6.92 -12.40 -4.40
N SER A 96 -6.99 -11.13 -4.76
CA SER A 96 -7.71 -10.63 -5.92
C SER A 96 -6.93 -9.42 -6.45
N GLU A 97 -7.35 -8.85 -7.56
CA GLU A 97 -6.83 -7.55 -7.97
C GLU A 97 -7.12 -6.57 -6.83
N MET A 98 -6.11 -5.81 -6.42
CA MET A 98 -6.25 -4.94 -5.26
C MET A 98 -5.47 -3.66 -5.39
N HIS A 99 -5.93 -2.63 -4.69
CA HIS A 99 -5.20 -1.36 -4.53
C HIS A 99 -5.00 -1.09 -3.05
N MET A 100 -3.82 -0.60 -2.69
CA MET A 100 -3.55 -0.19 -1.32
C MET A 100 -2.72 1.08 -1.28
N LEU A 101 -2.86 1.83 -0.19
CA LEU A 101 -1.98 2.95 0.13
C LEU A 101 -0.97 2.50 1.17
N LEU A 102 0.26 2.93 0.99
CA LEU A 102 1.32 2.77 1.97
C LEU A 102 1.80 4.16 2.37
N TYR A 103 1.68 4.48 3.66
CA TYR A 103 2.16 5.73 4.22
C TYR A 103 3.42 5.44 5.02
N LEU A 104 4.48 6.20 4.78
CA LEU A 104 5.73 6.10 5.53
C LEU A 104 6.00 7.43 6.21
N TYR A 105 6.32 7.40 7.51
CA TYR A 105 6.64 8.60 8.29
C TYR A 105 7.56 8.24 9.46
N PRO A 106 8.38 9.19 9.94
CA PRO A 106 9.33 8.92 11.00
C PRO A 106 8.69 8.62 12.36
#